data_2ef3c885ec4ca292a9aefc874d0a30fb
#
_entry.id   2ef3c885ec4ca292a9aefc874d0a30fb
#
_cell.length_a   1.000
_cell.length_b   1.000
_cell.length_c   1.000
_cell.angle_alpha   90.00
_cell.angle_beta   90.00
_cell.angle_gamma   90.00
#
_symmetry.space_group_name_H-M   'P 1'
#
loop_
_entity.id
_entity.type
_entity.pdbx_description
1 polymer ?
#
loop_
_entity_poly.entity_id
_entity_poly.type
_entity_poly.pdbx_seq_one_letter_code
_entity_poly.pdbx_strand_id
1 'polypeptide(L)'
;DEGFKVFVTSFAPFLSMRASEQIRMNLGYMKHNVNLVALGSGLSMGFLGNSHFGLEDIAIMRTIPNLNVTCPSDCSELGKVLDDYAFNDRGPSYIRLTGIPGSKNVYDKNYSYKFGKNTTIAKGNDILILCHGSILGQVKLSVKALKKINNNAELINVISLKPIDKSIIS
;
A
#
# COMPACT_ATOMS: atom_id res chain seq x y z
N ASP A 1 8.56 -0.13 24.01
CA ASP A 1 9.58 -0.98 24.67
C ASP A 1 8.96 -2.04 25.60
N GLU A 2 7.65 -1.99 25.82
CA GLU A 2 6.91 -2.95 26.67
C GLU A 2 6.50 -4.24 25.91
N GLY A 3 7.00 -4.47 24.71
CA GLY A 3 6.72 -5.65 23.89
C GLY A 3 5.38 -5.65 23.14
N PHE A 4 4.63 -4.55 23.17
CA PHE A 4 3.38 -4.43 22.41
C PHE A 4 3.63 -4.32 20.91
N LYS A 5 2.77 -4.94 20.10
CA LYS A 5 2.64 -4.68 18.67
C LYS A 5 1.68 -3.50 18.49
N VAL A 6 2.22 -2.34 18.16
CA VAL A 6 1.46 -1.08 18.14
C VAL A 6 0.98 -0.76 16.73
N PHE A 7 -0.32 -0.51 16.58
CA PHE A 7 -0.93 0.02 15.37
C PHE A 7 -1.56 1.38 15.68
N VAL A 8 -1.16 2.40 14.93
CA VAL A 8 -1.67 3.77 15.07
C VAL A 8 -2.40 4.14 13.80
N THR A 9 -3.62 4.64 13.92
CA THR A 9 -4.40 5.06 12.75
C THR A 9 -4.68 6.56 12.78
N SER A 10 -4.55 7.19 11.61
CA SER A 10 -4.97 8.57 11.35
C SER A 10 -5.09 8.79 9.85
N PHE A 11 -5.50 10.00 9.41
CA PHE A 11 -5.50 10.34 8.00
C PHE A 11 -4.07 10.44 7.44
N ALA A 12 -3.92 10.03 6.18
CA ALA A 12 -2.62 9.99 5.50
C ALA A 12 -1.85 11.33 5.55
N PRO A 13 -2.45 12.51 5.26
CA PRO A 13 -1.72 13.77 5.34
C PRO A 13 -1.28 14.12 6.77
N PHE A 14 -2.02 13.69 7.78
CA PHE A 14 -1.66 13.98 9.18
C PHE A 14 -0.46 13.16 9.63
N LEU A 15 -0.40 11.88 9.26
CA LEU A 15 0.76 11.03 9.52
C LEU A 15 1.96 11.48 8.67
N SER A 16 1.78 11.69 7.37
CA SER A 16 2.89 11.94 6.46
C SER A 16 3.48 13.35 6.54
N MET A 17 2.68 14.36 6.83
CA MET A 17 3.15 15.75 6.88
C MET A 17 3.28 16.27 8.30
N ARG A 18 2.18 16.26 9.09
CA ARG A 18 2.18 16.85 10.42
C ARG A 18 3.09 16.11 11.41
N ALA A 19 3.14 14.78 11.32
CA ALA A 19 3.93 13.94 12.21
C ALA A 19 5.25 13.46 11.59
N SER A 20 5.65 13.97 10.41
CA SER A 20 6.78 13.43 9.64
C SER A 20 8.10 13.45 10.41
N GLU A 21 8.36 14.51 11.17
CA GLU A 21 9.59 14.63 11.97
C GLU A 21 9.61 13.59 13.10
N GLN A 22 8.52 13.46 13.84
CA GLN A 22 8.39 12.49 14.94
C GLN A 22 8.50 11.06 14.40
N ILE A 23 7.90 10.77 13.26
CA ILE A 23 8.00 9.47 12.59
C ILE A 23 9.44 9.21 12.15
N ARG A 24 10.10 10.20 11.55
CA ARG A 24 11.50 10.09 11.13
C ARG A 24 12.42 9.76 12.30
N MET A 25 12.24 10.44 13.43
CA MET A 25 13.08 10.23 14.61
C MET A 25 12.76 8.92 15.31
N ASN A 26 11.49 8.65 15.62
CA ASN A 26 11.15 7.50 16.44
C ASN A 26 11.14 6.19 15.62
N LEU A 27 10.57 6.19 14.42
CA LEU A 27 10.46 4.97 13.63
C LEU A 27 11.66 4.80 12.68
N GLY A 28 12.11 5.89 12.07
CA GLY A 28 13.24 5.85 11.14
C GLY A 28 14.59 5.69 11.83
N TYR A 29 14.90 6.55 12.80
CA TYR A 29 16.20 6.58 13.49
C TYR A 29 16.24 5.59 14.66
N MET A 30 15.31 5.70 15.62
CA MET A 30 15.27 4.84 16.82
C MET A 30 14.72 3.43 16.52
N LYS A 31 14.08 3.23 15.36
CA LYS A 31 13.56 1.94 14.88
C LYS A 31 12.48 1.32 15.78
N HIS A 32 11.71 2.15 16.51
CA HIS A 32 10.56 1.63 17.24
C HIS A 32 9.59 0.94 16.28
N ASN A 33 9.20 -0.29 16.60
CA ASN A 33 8.34 -1.12 15.76
C ASN A 33 6.86 -0.71 15.92
N VAL A 34 6.47 0.38 15.25
CA VAL A 34 5.11 0.91 15.22
C VAL A 34 4.58 0.87 13.79
N ASN A 35 3.36 0.40 13.64
CA ASN A 35 2.67 0.28 12.36
C ASN A 35 1.68 1.45 12.21
N LEU A 36 1.92 2.32 11.23
CA LEU A 36 1.07 3.46 10.92
C LEU A 36 0.04 3.05 9.87
N VAL A 37 -1.24 3.06 10.23
CA VAL A 37 -2.35 2.75 9.31
C VAL A 37 -2.96 4.05 8.84
N ALA A 38 -2.59 4.46 7.63
CA ALA A 38 -2.95 5.74 7.04
C ALA A 38 -4.25 5.65 6.24
N LEU A 39 -5.29 6.32 6.71
CA LEU A 39 -6.61 6.35 6.08
C LEU A 39 -6.73 7.52 5.11
N GLY A 40 -7.65 7.42 4.16
CA GLY A 40 -8.03 8.53 3.30
C GLY A 40 -6.92 9.03 2.38
N SER A 41 -6.05 8.14 1.92
CA SER A 41 -4.96 8.50 1.00
C SER A 41 -5.48 8.92 -0.38
N GLY A 42 -4.69 9.72 -1.08
CA GLY A 42 -5.08 10.29 -2.37
C GLY A 42 -6.18 11.33 -2.21
N LEU A 43 -7.18 11.27 -3.07
CA LEU A 43 -8.34 12.20 -3.10
C LEU A 43 -9.59 11.60 -2.44
N SER A 44 -9.49 10.47 -1.75
CA SER A 44 -10.67 9.77 -1.22
C SER A 44 -11.46 10.58 -0.19
N MET A 45 -10.82 11.52 0.51
CA MET A 45 -11.45 12.47 1.45
C MET A 45 -11.67 13.85 0.83
N GLY A 46 -11.91 13.91 -0.49
CA GLY A 46 -12.07 15.16 -1.24
C GLY A 46 -13.15 16.10 -0.70
N PHE A 47 -14.22 15.56 -0.12
CA PHE A 47 -15.30 16.33 0.50
C PHE A 47 -14.86 17.13 1.75
N LEU A 48 -13.74 16.75 2.37
CA LEU A 48 -13.14 17.48 3.51
C LEU A 48 -12.14 18.57 3.06
N GLY A 49 -11.88 18.69 1.78
CA GLY A 49 -11.00 19.69 1.20
C GLY A 49 -9.51 19.35 1.28
N ASN A 50 -8.71 20.29 0.84
CA ASN A 50 -7.26 20.12 0.60
C ASN A 50 -6.46 19.66 1.84
N SER A 51 -6.87 20.04 3.03
CA SER A 51 -6.20 19.63 4.27
C SER A 51 -6.24 18.11 4.53
N HIS A 52 -7.11 17.38 3.82
CA HIS A 52 -7.28 15.94 3.95
C HIS A 52 -6.82 15.16 2.70
N PHE A 53 -6.24 15.83 1.71
CA PHE A 53 -5.64 15.15 0.56
C PHE A 53 -4.30 14.50 0.95
N GLY A 54 -4.18 13.21 0.70
CA GLY A 54 -2.95 12.44 0.93
C GLY A 54 -2.26 12.14 -0.39
N LEU A 55 -1.71 13.17 -1.06
CA LEU A 55 -1.09 13.05 -2.37
C LEU A 55 0.41 12.79 -2.28
N GLU A 56 1.08 13.43 -1.32
CA GLU A 56 2.54 13.43 -1.15
C GLU A 56 3.01 12.30 -0.20
N ASP A 57 2.10 11.61 0.43
CA ASP A 57 2.34 10.67 1.52
C ASP A 57 3.35 9.57 1.15
N ILE A 58 3.24 8.96 -0.02
CA ILE A 58 4.17 7.92 -0.49
C ILE A 58 5.58 8.51 -0.63
N ALA A 59 5.71 9.69 -1.25
CA ALA A 59 7.00 10.31 -1.46
C ALA A 59 7.71 10.60 -0.12
N ILE A 60 7.00 11.20 0.83
CA ILE A 60 7.52 11.54 2.15
C ILE A 60 7.90 10.27 2.93
N MET A 61 6.99 9.29 3.03
CA MET A 61 7.22 8.09 3.84
C MET A 61 8.33 7.20 3.26
N ARG A 62 8.51 7.18 1.94
CA ARG A 62 9.61 6.45 1.30
C ARG A 62 10.98 7.01 1.63
N THR A 63 11.12 8.31 1.93
CA THR A 63 12.41 8.92 2.29
C THR A 63 12.87 8.54 3.70
N ILE A 64 11.95 8.16 4.59
CA ILE A 64 12.27 7.84 5.98
C ILE A 64 13.03 6.49 6.05
N PRO A 65 14.27 6.45 6.57
CA PRO A 65 15.02 5.21 6.71
C PRO A 65 14.26 4.16 7.52
N ASN A 66 14.51 2.88 7.26
CA ASN A 66 13.96 1.73 8.00
C ASN A 66 12.42 1.59 7.98
N LEU A 67 11.68 2.57 7.47
CA LEU A 67 10.22 2.53 7.39
C LEU A 67 9.80 1.73 6.15
N ASN A 68 9.00 0.69 6.33
CA ASN A 68 8.35 -0.04 5.24
C ASN A 68 7.14 0.74 4.74
N VAL A 69 6.85 0.67 3.43
CA VAL A 69 5.65 1.31 2.84
C VAL A 69 4.89 0.27 2.04
N THR A 70 3.68 -0.02 2.48
CA THR A 70 2.81 -1.06 1.91
C THR A 70 1.46 -0.46 1.54
N CYS A 71 0.93 -0.81 0.36
CA CYS A 71 -0.30 -0.25 -0.18
C CYS A 71 -1.28 -1.35 -0.61
N PRO A 72 -2.06 -1.94 0.34
CA PRO A 72 -3.02 -2.98 0.02
C PRO A 72 -4.12 -2.50 -0.91
N SER A 73 -4.61 -3.39 -1.75
CA SER A 73 -5.62 -3.10 -2.78
C SER A 73 -7.05 -3.31 -2.30
N ASP A 74 -7.25 -4.24 -1.38
CA ASP A 74 -8.57 -4.59 -0.85
C ASP A 74 -8.49 -5.09 0.61
N CYS A 75 -9.64 -5.40 1.19
CA CYS A 75 -9.73 -5.87 2.58
C CYS A 75 -9.09 -7.26 2.77
N SER A 76 -9.13 -8.14 1.76
CA SER A 76 -8.50 -9.46 1.86
C SER A 76 -6.99 -9.35 1.94
N GLU A 77 -6.40 -8.48 1.12
CA GLU A 77 -4.97 -8.20 1.14
C GLU A 77 -4.56 -7.46 2.41
N LEU A 78 -5.36 -6.46 2.83
CA LEU A 78 -5.12 -5.73 4.09
C LEU A 78 -5.06 -6.67 5.30
N GLY A 79 -6.00 -7.61 5.42
CA GLY A 79 -6.00 -8.57 6.52
C GLY A 79 -4.69 -9.35 6.59
N LYS A 80 -4.19 -9.85 5.45
CA LYS A 80 -2.91 -10.56 5.38
C LYS A 80 -1.70 -9.69 5.71
N VAL A 81 -1.72 -8.42 5.32
CA VAL A 81 -0.68 -7.44 5.67
C VAL A 81 -0.67 -7.19 7.18
N LEU A 82 -1.84 -6.95 7.78
CA LEU A 82 -1.94 -6.72 9.23
C LEU A 82 -1.48 -7.93 10.03
N ASP A 83 -1.88 -9.15 9.63
CA ASP A 83 -1.40 -10.40 10.24
C ASP A 83 0.12 -10.51 10.16
N ASP A 84 0.71 -10.24 8.98
CA ASP A 84 2.16 -10.34 8.81
C ASP A 84 2.93 -9.35 9.70
N TYR A 85 2.47 -8.10 9.82
CA TYR A 85 3.08 -7.12 10.71
C TYR A 85 2.81 -7.38 12.20
N ALA A 86 1.70 -8.01 12.54
CA ALA A 86 1.37 -8.37 13.92
C ALA A 86 2.20 -9.55 14.43
N PHE A 87 2.41 -10.56 13.60
CA PHE A 87 3.02 -11.82 14.04
C PHE A 87 4.49 -11.98 13.64
N ASN A 88 5.00 -11.13 12.74
CA ASN A 88 6.41 -11.16 12.31
C ASN A 88 7.09 -9.83 12.65
N ASP A 89 8.39 -9.89 12.91
CA ASP A 89 9.19 -8.69 13.14
C ASP A 89 9.66 -8.09 11.80
N ARG A 90 8.81 -7.23 11.22
CA ARG A 90 9.08 -6.52 9.96
C ARG A 90 9.69 -5.14 10.16
N GLY A 91 9.76 -4.66 11.40
CA GLY A 91 10.10 -3.27 11.72
C GLY A 91 8.94 -2.31 11.45
N PRO A 92 9.18 -1.00 11.60
CA PRO A 92 8.14 0.02 11.46
C PRO A 92 7.56 0.07 10.05
N SER A 93 6.27 0.40 9.97
CA SER A 93 5.58 0.43 8.68
C SER A 93 4.61 1.60 8.52
N TYR A 94 4.38 1.97 7.26
CA TYR A 94 3.30 2.84 6.80
C TYR A 94 2.41 2.02 5.87
N ILE A 95 1.21 1.70 6.33
CA ILE A 95 0.20 0.92 5.60
C ILE A 95 -0.81 1.92 5.03
N ARG A 96 -0.79 2.09 3.71
CA ARG A 96 -1.53 3.13 2.99
C ARG A 96 -2.88 2.64 2.54
N LEU A 97 -3.95 3.26 3.03
CA LEU A 97 -5.34 2.92 2.68
C LEU A 97 -6.04 4.12 2.04
N THR A 98 -6.66 3.89 0.90
CA THR A 98 -7.49 4.91 0.25
C THR A 98 -8.89 5.00 0.89
N GLY A 99 -9.40 3.89 1.44
CA GLY A 99 -10.68 3.88 2.15
C GLY A 99 -11.89 4.15 1.26
N ILE A 100 -11.90 3.66 0.01
CA ILE A 100 -13.07 3.77 -0.88
C ILE A 100 -14.14 2.78 -0.40
N PRO A 101 -15.28 3.25 0.13
CA PRO A 101 -16.34 2.36 0.58
C PRO A 101 -16.91 1.53 -0.58
N GLY A 102 -17.23 0.26 -0.31
CA GLY A 102 -17.90 -0.61 -1.29
C GLY A 102 -17.02 -1.13 -2.43
N SER A 103 -15.72 -0.93 -2.38
CA SER A 103 -14.82 -1.58 -3.33
C SER A 103 -14.88 -3.11 -3.19
N LYS A 104 -15.07 -3.81 -4.33
CA LYS A 104 -15.08 -5.27 -4.34
C LYS A 104 -13.67 -5.80 -4.13
N ASN A 105 -13.57 -6.91 -3.38
CA ASN A 105 -12.30 -7.61 -3.23
C ASN A 105 -11.78 -8.07 -4.61
N VAL A 106 -10.51 -7.86 -4.83
CA VAL A 106 -9.77 -8.34 -6.00
C VAL A 106 -9.28 -9.77 -5.76
N TYR A 107 -8.92 -10.04 -4.51
CA TYR A 107 -8.40 -11.31 -4.05
C TYR A 107 -9.48 -12.13 -3.32
N ASP A 108 -9.36 -13.43 -3.42
CA ASP A 108 -10.14 -14.36 -2.61
C ASP A 108 -9.49 -14.62 -1.23
N LYS A 109 -10.16 -15.41 -0.39
CA LYS A 109 -9.67 -15.72 0.96
C LYS A 109 -8.36 -16.53 0.97
N ASN A 110 -8.03 -17.20 -0.13
CA ASN A 110 -6.85 -18.04 -0.26
C ASN A 110 -5.63 -17.28 -0.78
N TYR A 111 -5.75 -15.97 -0.98
CA TYR A 111 -4.63 -15.12 -1.39
C TYR A 111 -3.45 -15.27 -0.43
N SER A 112 -2.27 -15.50 -0.98
CA SER A 112 -1.02 -15.62 -0.23
C SER A 112 -0.20 -14.34 -0.35
N TYR A 113 -0.19 -13.55 0.71
CA TYR A 113 0.69 -12.38 0.83
C TYR A 113 2.13 -12.82 1.12
N LYS A 114 3.09 -12.14 0.52
CA LYS A 114 4.53 -12.27 0.82
C LYS A 114 5.13 -10.90 1.00
N PHE A 115 5.70 -10.64 2.16
CA PHE A 115 6.37 -9.37 2.47
C PHE A 115 7.41 -8.99 1.40
N GLY A 116 7.36 -7.74 0.95
CA GLY A 116 8.31 -7.20 -0.03
C GLY A 116 8.16 -7.76 -1.45
N LYS A 117 7.09 -8.54 -1.74
CA LYS A 117 6.85 -9.12 -3.06
C LYS A 117 5.59 -8.57 -3.69
N ASN A 118 5.64 -8.37 -5.01
CA ASN A 118 4.52 -7.98 -5.84
C ASN A 118 3.75 -9.21 -6.35
N THR A 119 2.53 -8.99 -6.85
CA THR A 119 1.68 -10.06 -7.34
C THR A 119 1.29 -9.80 -8.79
N THR A 120 1.61 -10.73 -9.70
CA THR A 120 1.09 -10.70 -11.06
C THR A 120 -0.39 -11.09 -11.06
N ILE A 121 -1.24 -10.17 -11.50
CA ILE A 121 -2.70 -10.34 -11.57
C ILE A 121 -3.13 -10.89 -12.95
N ALA A 122 -2.44 -10.45 -13.99
CA ALA A 122 -2.65 -10.94 -15.36
C ALA A 122 -1.31 -10.98 -16.08
N LYS A 123 -1.12 -12.02 -16.92
CA LYS A 123 0.06 -12.12 -17.79
C LYS A 123 -0.28 -11.54 -19.17
N GLY A 124 0.69 -10.88 -19.76
CA GLY A 124 0.61 -10.29 -21.11
C GLY A 124 2.00 -9.91 -21.61
N ASN A 125 2.09 -9.51 -22.87
CA ASN A 125 3.36 -9.20 -23.54
C ASN A 125 3.33 -7.91 -24.37
N ASP A 126 2.19 -7.23 -24.46
CA ASP A 126 2.05 -6.01 -25.25
C ASP A 126 2.20 -4.75 -24.42
N ILE A 127 1.66 -4.76 -23.18
CA ILE A 127 1.63 -3.61 -22.27
C ILE A 127 1.91 -4.10 -20.87
N LEU A 128 2.83 -3.43 -20.15
CA LEU A 128 3.02 -3.63 -18.72
C LEU A 128 2.29 -2.53 -17.94
N ILE A 129 1.40 -2.94 -17.05
CA ILE A 129 0.66 -2.03 -16.14
C ILE A 129 1.07 -2.33 -14.72
N LEU A 130 1.69 -1.33 -14.06
CA LEU A 130 2.02 -1.36 -12.64
C LEU A 130 0.97 -0.55 -11.88
N CYS A 131 0.38 -1.15 -10.87
CA CYS A 131 -0.73 -0.54 -10.12
C CYS A 131 -0.59 -0.86 -8.64
N HIS A 132 -1.07 0.01 -7.76
CA HIS A 132 -1.12 -0.24 -6.32
C HIS A 132 -2.42 0.31 -5.70
N GLY A 133 -2.81 -0.28 -4.58
CA GLY A 133 -3.96 0.19 -3.79
C GLY A 133 -5.31 -0.08 -4.44
N SER A 134 -6.34 0.59 -3.97
CA SER A 134 -7.75 0.30 -4.27
C SER A 134 -8.16 0.43 -5.75
N ILE A 135 -7.35 1.11 -6.58
CA ILE A 135 -7.61 1.21 -8.03
C ILE A 135 -7.42 -0.12 -8.76
N LEU A 136 -6.73 -1.10 -8.15
CA LEU A 136 -6.42 -2.39 -8.77
C LEU A 136 -7.66 -3.09 -9.33
N GLY A 137 -8.80 -3.01 -8.63
CA GLY A 137 -10.05 -3.58 -9.09
C GLY A 137 -10.51 -3.01 -10.44
N GLN A 138 -10.42 -1.69 -10.61
CA GLN A 138 -10.77 -0.99 -11.84
C GLN A 138 -9.78 -1.31 -12.97
N VAL A 139 -8.48 -1.30 -12.65
CA VAL A 139 -7.44 -1.64 -13.63
C VAL A 139 -7.59 -3.08 -14.12
N LYS A 140 -7.96 -4.02 -13.25
CA LYS A 140 -8.27 -5.41 -13.64
C LYS A 140 -9.41 -5.50 -14.65
N LEU A 141 -10.43 -4.65 -14.54
CA LEU A 141 -11.51 -4.56 -15.55
C LEU A 141 -11.00 -3.98 -16.86
N SER A 142 -10.16 -2.95 -16.81
CA SER A 142 -9.56 -2.33 -18.01
C SER A 142 -8.68 -3.33 -18.77
N VAL A 143 -7.88 -4.16 -18.07
CA VAL A 143 -7.09 -5.23 -18.70
C VAL A 143 -7.97 -6.24 -19.42
N LYS A 144 -9.13 -6.60 -18.84
CA LYS A 144 -10.11 -7.47 -19.53
C LYS A 144 -10.69 -6.82 -20.80
N ALA A 145 -10.88 -5.49 -20.77
CA ALA A 145 -11.36 -4.76 -21.95
C ALA A 145 -10.28 -4.68 -23.05
N LEU A 146 -9.02 -4.44 -22.69
CA LEU A 146 -7.89 -4.45 -23.62
C LEU A 146 -7.77 -5.78 -24.36
N LYS A 147 -7.95 -6.90 -23.66
CA LYS A 147 -7.91 -8.23 -24.27
C LYS A 147 -8.96 -8.43 -25.36
N LYS A 148 -10.13 -7.78 -25.24
CA LYS A 148 -11.18 -7.87 -26.28
C LYS A 148 -10.79 -7.19 -27.59
N ILE A 149 -9.82 -6.29 -27.58
CA ILE A 149 -9.29 -5.61 -28.77
C ILE A 149 -7.86 -6.08 -29.11
N ASN A 150 -7.56 -7.35 -28.77
CA ASN A 150 -6.29 -8.03 -29.03
C ASN A 150 -5.03 -7.37 -28.43
N ASN A 151 -5.16 -6.63 -27.33
CA ASN A 151 -4.03 -6.14 -26.56
C ASN A 151 -3.89 -6.94 -25.26
N ASN A 152 -2.80 -7.68 -25.11
CA ASN A 152 -2.54 -8.49 -23.94
C ASN A 152 -1.66 -7.72 -22.95
N ALA A 153 -2.30 -7.12 -21.96
CA ALA A 153 -1.59 -6.40 -20.92
C ALA A 153 -1.19 -7.33 -19.76
N GLU A 154 0.06 -7.21 -19.32
CA GLU A 154 0.49 -7.72 -18.00
C GLU A 154 0.09 -6.72 -16.92
N LEU A 155 -0.54 -7.22 -15.86
CA LEU A 155 -0.90 -6.39 -14.70
C LEU A 155 -0.21 -6.92 -13.46
N ILE A 156 0.56 -6.05 -12.81
CA ILE A 156 1.25 -6.34 -11.55
C ILE A 156 0.71 -5.41 -10.46
N ASN A 157 0.24 -6.00 -9.36
CA ASN A 157 -0.05 -5.27 -8.13
C ASN A 157 1.25 -5.00 -7.37
N VAL A 158 1.65 -3.73 -7.31
CA VAL A 158 2.85 -3.27 -6.58
C VAL A 158 2.45 -2.92 -5.15
N ILE A 159 2.18 -3.94 -4.35
CA ILE A 159 1.78 -3.77 -2.94
C ILE A 159 2.91 -3.20 -2.09
N SER A 160 4.16 -3.63 -2.32
CA SER A 160 5.34 -3.17 -1.59
C SER A 160 6.00 -2.02 -2.31
N LEU A 161 5.83 -0.81 -1.77
CA LEU A 161 6.45 0.40 -2.31
C LEU A 161 7.84 0.66 -1.67
N LYS A 162 8.07 0.09 -0.47
CA LYS A 162 9.37 0.03 0.19
C LYS A 162 9.38 -1.12 1.20
N PRO A 163 10.28 -2.12 1.05
CA PRO A 163 11.23 -2.26 -0.05
C PRO A 163 10.53 -2.48 -1.40
N ILE A 164 11.13 -2.02 -2.48
CA ILE A 164 10.64 -2.31 -3.83
C ILE A 164 11.05 -3.72 -4.24
N ASP A 165 10.13 -4.49 -4.81
CA ASP A 165 10.46 -5.78 -5.40
C ASP A 165 11.16 -5.57 -6.76
N LYS A 166 12.46 -5.82 -6.80
CA LYS A 166 13.28 -5.61 -8.00
C LYS A 166 12.95 -6.56 -9.15
N SER A 167 12.23 -7.65 -8.89
CA SER A 167 11.88 -8.62 -9.93
C SER A 167 10.94 -8.06 -11.03
N ILE A 168 10.35 -6.87 -10.80
CA ILE A 168 9.54 -6.19 -11.81
C ILE A 168 10.37 -5.31 -12.77
N ILE A 169 11.67 -5.18 -12.53
CA ILE A 169 12.58 -4.31 -13.32
C ILE A 169 13.52 -5.15 -14.19
N SER A 170 13.59 -6.46 -13.93
CA SER A 170 14.46 -7.41 -14.63
C SER A 170 13.82 -8.06 -15.84
#